data_7d6dd61ab450dad029e241ad0ac4783e
#
_entry.id   7d6dd61ab450dad029e241ad0ac4783e
#
_cell.length_a   1.000
_cell.length_b   1.000
_cell.length_c   1.000
_cell.angle_alpha   90.00
_cell.angle_beta   90.00
_cell.angle_gamma   90.00
#
_symmetry.space_group_name_H-M   'P 1'
#
loop_
_entity.id
_entity.type
_entity.pdbx_description
1 polymer ?
#
loop_
_entity_poly.entity_id
_entity_poly.type
_entity_poly.pdbx_seq_one_letter_code
_entity_poly.pdbx_strand_id
1 'polypeptide(L)'
;MKMKKILLLFTLALLPLAASAARPSRTLSRSELAAIVADFRGYDGVEVVKLNRLATGAIKGAVRLAAKSDPDAREAFRMMKGLKKLTVLEYDGAAPDVKARLNTRLAQALDGSELLMEAKDGNSSMQVFGIVDDANGLVRDFVLHAPNDCALICLTGTVSMDTLGKLMTE
;
A
#
# COMPACT_ATOMS: atom_id res chain seq x y z
N MET A 1 16.75 7.74 6.34
CA MET A 1 16.75 6.96 7.60
C MET A 1 15.35 6.67 8.16
N LYS A 2 14.27 7.12 7.51
CA LYS A 2 12.86 6.89 7.95
C LYS A 2 12.24 5.60 7.40
N MET A 3 12.74 5.05 6.29
CA MET A 3 12.22 3.80 5.67
C MET A 3 12.31 2.56 6.59
N LYS A 4 13.23 2.53 7.56
CA LYS A 4 13.33 1.42 8.54
C LYS A 4 12.15 1.37 9.53
N LYS A 5 11.43 2.49 9.74
CA LYS A 5 10.25 2.53 10.63
C LYS A 5 8.99 1.97 9.95
N ILE A 6 8.87 2.10 8.64
CA ILE A 6 7.73 1.56 7.88
C ILE A 6 7.79 0.03 7.82
N LEU A 7 9.00 -0.53 7.75
CA LEU A 7 9.21 -1.98 7.76
C LEU A 7 8.94 -2.63 9.12
N LEU A 8 9.09 -1.86 10.21
CA LEU A 8 8.90 -2.35 11.59
C LEU A 8 7.42 -2.36 12.03
N LEU A 9 6.53 -1.64 11.31
CA LEU A 9 5.09 -1.57 11.60
C LEU A 9 4.30 -2.80 11.12
N PHE A 10 4.94 -3.71 10.37
CA PHE A 10 4.31 -4.94 9.89
C PHE A 10 4.18 -6.06 10.93
N THR A 11 4.72 -5.88 12.14
CA THR A 11 4.86 -6.98 13.10
C THR A 11 3.83 -7.04 14.23
N LEU A 12 2.81 -6.17 14.26
CA LEU A 12 1.88 -6.19 15.40
C LEU A 12 0.43 -5.85 15.03
N ALA A 13 -0.42 -6.85 14.83
CA ALA A 13 -1.82 -6.83 15.29
C ALA A 13 -2.60 -8.07 14.87
N LEU A 14 -2.67 -9.07 15.72
CA LEU A 14 -3.75 -10.06 15.76
C LEU A 14 -4.87 -9.49 16.61
N LEU A 15 -6.00 -9.09 15.99
CA LEU A 15 -7.27 -8.91 16.68
C LEU A 15 -8.41 -9.54 15.85
N PRO A 16 -9.43 -10.13 16.52
CA PRO A 16 -10.43 -10.94 15.84
C PRO A 16 -11.36 -10.10 14.94
N LEU A 17 -11.67 -10.62 13.76
CA LEU A 17 -12.68 -10.07 12.85
C LEU A 17 -14.03 -10.02 13.54
N ALA A 18 -14.48 -8.83 13.92
CA ALA A 18 -15.89 -8.57 14.15
C ALA A 18 -16.57 -8.48 12.78
N ALA A 19 -17.53 -9.35 12.53
CA ALA A 19 -18.35 -9.36 11.32
C ALA A 19 -19.09 -8.03 11.18
N SER A 20 -18.57 -7.12 10.35
CA SER A 20 -19.29 -5.93 9.93
C SER A 20 -20.23 -6.30 8.79
N ALA A 21 -21.51 -5.95 8.95
CA ALA A 21 -22.53 -6.09 7.93
C ALA A 21 -22.03 -5.53 6.60
N ALA A 22 -22.05 -6.35 5.56
CA ALA A 22 -21.57 -6.04 4.22
C ALA A 22 -22.27 -4.80 3.65
N ARG A 23 -21.63 -3.64 3.73
CA ARG A 23 -21.94 -2.52 2.85
C ARG A 23 -21.49 -2.92 1.45
N PRO A 24 -22.25 -2.56 0.39
CA PRO A 24 -21.77 -2.80 -0.96
C PRO A 24 -20.42 -2.10 -1.12
N SER A 25 -19.35 -2.90 -1.25
CA SER A 25 -18.00 -2.37 -1.37
C SER A 25 -17.89 -1.57 -2.67
N ARG A 26 -17.59 -0.29 -2.54
CA ARG A 26 -17.21 0.54 -3.68
C ARG A 26 -15.91 -0.01 -4.23
N THR A 27 -15.86 -0.25 -5.53
CA THR A 27 -14.60 -0.70 -6.16
C THR A 27 -13.55 0.40 -6.01
N LEU A 28 -12.38 0.05 -5.48
CA LEU A 28 -11.24 0.94 -5.33
C LEU A 28 -10.95 1.69 -6.64
N SER A 29 -11.11 3.01 -6.64
CA SER A 29 -10.92 3.84 -7.85
C SER A 29 -9.47 4.29 -8.01
N ARG A 30 -8.71 3.54 -8.82
CA ARG A 30 -7.31 3.90 -9.18
C ARG A 30 -7.20 5.25 -9.89
N SER A 31 -8.18 5.61 -10.72
CA SER A 31 -8.20 6.88 -11.43
C SER A 31 -8.35 8.06 -10.47
N GLU A 32 -9.18 7.92 -9.46
CA GLU A 32 -9.39 8.93 -8.43
C GLU A 32 -8.14 9.14 -7.57
N LEU A 33 -7.51 8.06 -7.09
CA LEU A 33 -6.24 8.14 -6.37
C LEU A 33 -5.11 8.73 -7.24
N ALA A 34 -5.04 8.36 -8.51
CA ALA A 34 -4.05 8.93 -9.43
C ALA A 34 -4.27 10.43 -9.68
N ALA A 35 -5.53 10.89 -9.73
CA ALA A 35 -5.88 12.30 -9.83
C ALA A 35 -5.47 13.07 -8.57
N ILE A 36 -5.75 12.52 -7.38
CA ILE A 36 -5.32 13.14 -6.11
C ILE A 36 -3.79 13.28 -6.08
N VAL A 37 -3.05 12.22 -6.40
CA VAL A 37 -1.59 12.26 -6.45
C VAL A 37 -1.09 13.31 -7.48
N ALA A 38 -1.77 13.45 -8.61
CA ALA A 38 -1.42 14.44 -9.63
C ALA A 38 -1.66 15.88 -9.16
N ASP A 39 -2.77 16.11 -8.46
CA ASP A 39 -3.14 17.44 -7.93
C ASP A 39 -2.16 17.93 -6.85
N PHE A 40 -1.67 17.01 -6.02
CA PHE A 40 -0.84 17.38 -4.87
C PHE A 40 0.67 17.29 -5.12
N ARG A 41 1.14 16.62 -6.17
CA ARG A 41 2.58 16.43 -6.46
C ARG A 41 3.41 17.71 -6.62
N GLY A 42 2.77 18.85 -6.83
CA GLY A 42 3.42 20.15 -7.04
C GLY A 42 3.52 21.00 -5.77
N TYR A 43 2.96 20.52 -4.65
CA TYR A 43 3.06 21.24 -3.38
C TYR A 43 4.41 20.98 -2.73
N ASP A 44 4.93 22.04 -2.07
CA ASP A 44 6.17 21.93 -1.30
C ASP A 44 6.02 20.91 -0.15
N GLY A 45 7.05 20.10 0.03
CA GLY A 45 7.06 19.00 1.01
C GLY A 45 6.20 17.78 0.65
N VAL A 46 5.71 17.71 -0.61
CA VAL A 46 5.04 16.52 -1.16
C VAL A 46 5.97 15.81 -2.14
N GLU A 47 6.31 14.58 -1.83
CA GLU A 47 7.17 13.73 -2.66
C GLU A 47 6.38 12.62 -3.31
N VAL A 48 6.60 12.40 -4.61
CA VAL A 48 5.94 11.34 -5.39
C VAL A 48 6.94 10.51 -6.15
N VAL A 49 7.01 9.23 -5.84
CA VAL A 49 7.79 8.23 -6.57
C VAL A 49 6.84 7.35 -7.38
N LYS A 50 7.06 7.28 -8.70
CA LYS A 50 6.29 6.42 -9.61
C LYS A 50 7.21 5.44 -10.31
N LEU A 51 7.01 4.15 -10.06
CA LEU A 51 7.66 3.08 -10.80
C LEU A 51 6.68 2.52 -11.83
N ASN A 52 6.99 2.71 -13.09
CA ASN A 52 6.24 2.13 -14.19
C ASN A 52 6.59 0.64 -14.37
N ARG A 53 5.92 -0.03 -15.31
CA ARG A 53 6.12 -1.46 -15.57
C ARG A 53 7.56 -1.83 -15.93
N LEU A 54 8.27 -0.96 -16.65
CA LEU A 54 9.67 -1.18 -17.03
C LEU A 54 10.60 -1.08 -15.82
N ALA A 55 10.47 0.00 -15.02
CA ALA A 55 11.24 0.18 -13.81
C ALA A 55 10.99 -0.94 -12.79
N THR A 56 9.72 -1.33 -12.60
CA THR A 56 9.35 -2.47 -11.75
C THR A 56 9.96 -3.76 -12.29
N GLY A 57 9.99 -3.95 -13.60
CA GLY A 57 10.63 -5.10 -14.25
C GLY A 57 12.15 -5.16 -14.01
N ALA A 58 12.83 -4.02 -14.08
CA ALA A 58 14.27 -3.94 -13.80
C ALA A 58 14.59 -4.27 -12.35
N ILE A 59 13.80 -3.74 -11.40
CA ILE A 59 13.95 -4.06 -9.96
C ILE A 59 13.71 -5.54 -9.72
N LYS A 60 12.67 -6.13 -10.30
CA LYS A 60 12.42 -7.58 -10.21
C LYS A 60 13.59 -8.40 -10.76
N GLY A 61 14.18 -7.95 -11.85
CA GLY A 61 15.37 -8.61 -12.42
C GLY A 61 16.55 -8.62 -11.45
N ALA A 62 16.82 -7.49 -10.79
CA ALA A 62 17.87 -7.38 -9.78
C ALA A 62 17.59 -8.26 -8.56
N VAL A 63 16.36 -8.20 -8.02
CA VAL A 63 15.94 -9.04 -6.87
C VAL A 63 16.00 -10.53 -7.22
N ARG A 64 15.62 -10.91 -8.45
CA ARG A 64 15.72 -12.30 -8.92
C ARG A 64 17.18 -12.80 -8.97
N LEU A 65 18.11 -11.93 -9.31
CA LEU A 65 19.53 -12.31 -9.30
C LEU A 65 20.02 -12.52 -7.85
N ALA A 66 19.67 -11.62 -6.93
CA ALA A 66 19.99 -11.74 -5.51
C ALA A 66 19.32 -13.00 -4.88
N ALA A 67 18.11 -13.34 -5.29
CA ALA A 67 17.36 -14.51 -4.82
C ALA A 67 18.03 -15.86 -5.08
N LYS A 68 19.08 -15.91 -5.89
CA LYS A 68 19.87 -17.13 -6.11
C LYS A 68 20.69 -17.53 -4.90
N SER A 69 21.17 -16.55 -4.13
CA SER A 69 22.05 -16.74 -2.97
C SER A 69 21.45 -16.28 -1.64
N ASP A 70 20.39 -15.48 -1.67
CA ASP A 70 19.80 -14.85 -0.51
C ASP A 70 18.33 -15.31 -0.33
N PRO A 71 17.98 -15.96 0.80
CA PRO A 71 16.61 -16.39 1.11
C PRO A 71 15.62 -15.23 1.19
N ASP A 72 16.02 -14.09 1.80
CA ASP A 72 15.14 -12.91 1.97
C ASP A 72 14.85 -12.26 0.62
N ALA A 73 15.85 -12.17 -0.26
CA ALA A 73 15.65 -11.73 -1.63
C ALA A 73 14.73 -12.68 -2.43
N ARG A 74 14.73 -13.97 -2.13
CA ARG A 74 13.83 -14.95 -2.74
C ARG A 74 12.37 -14.73 -2.34
N GLU A 75 12.14 -14.37 -1.09
CA GLU A 75 10.81 -14.04 -0.58
C GLU A 75 10.33 -12.71 -1.15
N ALA A 76 11.15 -11.67 -1.11
CA ALA A 76 10.87 -10.39 -1.76
C ALA A 76 10.52 -10.56 -3.25
N PHE A 77 11.23 -11.43 -3.97
CA PHE A 77 10.92 -11.72 -5.37
C PHE A 77 9.54 -12.37 -5.55
N ARG A 78 9.15 -13.31 -4.68
CA ARG A 78 7.80 -13.91 -4.73
C ARG A 78 6.72 -12.86 -4.56
N MET A 79 6.87 -11.96 -3.58
CA MET A 79 5.93 -10.86 -3.33
C MET A 79 5.81 -9.92 -4.52
N MET A 80 6.94 -9.59 -5.15
CA MET A 80 6.98 -8.67 -6.28
C MET A 80 6.49 -9.29 -7.59
N LYS A 81 6.35 -10.61 -7.69
CA LYS A 81 6.09 -11.33 -8.96
C LYS A 81 4.87 -10.78 -9.70
N GLY A 82 3.78 -10.53 -8.99
CA GLY A 82 2.52 -10.03 -9.56
C GLY A 82 2.44 -8.51 -9.73
N LEU A 83 3.36 -7.75 -9.13
CA LEU A 83 3.32 -6.28 -9.18
C LEU A 83 3.67 -5.75 -10.57
N LYS A 84 2.95 -4.72 -10.99
CA LYS A 84 3.12 -4.08 -12.31
C LYS A 84 3.59 -2.63 -12.20
N LYS A 85 3.03 -1.89 -11.24
CA LYS A 85 3.34 -0.48 -11.00
C LYS A 85 3.32 -0.20 -9.50
N LEU A 86 4.12 0.78 -9.07
CA LEU A 86 4.16 1.29 -7.72
C LEU A 86 4.06 2.82 -7.79
N THR A 87 3.23 3.41 -6.95
CA THR A 87 3.24 4.84 -6.66
C THR A 87 3.36 5.02 -5.16
N VAL A 88 4.34 5.78 -4.72
CA VAL A 88 4.53 6.20 -3.33
C VAL A 88 4.32 7.71 -3.27
N LEU A 89 3.50 8.15 -2.35
CA LEU A 89 3.27 9.54 -2.03
C LEU A 89 3.64 9.74 -0.55
N GLU A 90 4.61 10.59 -0.29
CA GLU A 90 4.99 11.05 1.04
C GLU A 90 4.71 12.54 1.14
N TYR A 91 4.13 12.99 2.26
CA TYR A 91 3.72 14.38 2.46
C TYR A 91 3.97 14.89 3.88
N ASP A 92 4.90 14.23 4.60
CA ASP A 92 5.27 14.65 5.97
C ASP A 92 5.91 16.06 6.00
N GLY A 93 6.61 16.45 4.93
CA GLY A 93 7.18 17.79 4.79
C GLY A 93 6.17 18.89 4.42
N ALA A 94 4.93 18.53 4.04
CA ALA A 94 3.96 19.51 3.56
C ALA A 94 3.38 20.38 4.67
N ALA A 95 2.87 21.56 4.29
CA ALA A 95 2.19 22.47 5.21
C ALA A 95 0.94 21.80 5.84
N PRO A 96 0.57 22.14 7.10
CA PRO A 96 -0.52 21.47 7.82
C PRO A 96 -1.86 21.49 7.08
N ASP A 97 -2.20 22.56 6.38
CA ASP A 97 -3.42 22.69 5.58
C ASP A 97 -3.40 21.76 4.35
N VAL A 98 -2.23 21.58 3.72
CA VAL A 98 -2.03 20.66 2.59
C VAL A 98 -2.20 19.23 3.08
N LYS A 99 -1.59 18.85 4.22
CA LYS A 99 -1.76 17.53 4.86
C LYS A 99 -3.23 17.24 5.15
N ALA A 100 -3.94 18.18 5.77
CA ALA A 100 -5.35 18.03 6.13
C ALA A 100 -6.23 17.82 4.89
N ARG A 101 -6.06 18.63 3.84
CA ARG A 101 -6.79 18.50 2.59
C ARG A 101 -6.50 17.17 1.88
N LEU A 102 -5.24 16.75 1.86
CA LEU A 102 -4.82 15.51 1.23
C LEU A 102 -5.40 14.31 1.98
N ASN A 103 -5.29 14.27 3.32
CA ASN A 103 -5.88 13.23 4.14
C ASN A 103 -7.41 13.13 3.95
N THR A 104 -8.10 14.28 3.90
CA THR A 104 -9.55 14.30 3.66
C THR A 104 -9.89 13.71 2.30
N ARG A 105 -9.19 14.11 1.24
CA ARG A 105 -9.44 13.59 -0.11
C ARG A 105 -9.12 12.10 -0.24
N LEU A 106 -8.04 11.65 0.39
CA LEU A 106 -7.67 10.22 0.40
C LEU A 106 -8.71 9.40 1.17
N ALA A 107 -9.14 9.86 2.34
CA ALA A 107 -10.18 9.18 3.12
C ALA A 107 -11.49 9.07 2.32
N GLN A 108 -11.90 10.14 1.61
CA GLN A 108 -13.08 10.12 0.75
C GLN A 108 -12.95 9.16 -0.43
N ALA A 109 -11.77 9.13 -1.07
CA ALA A 109 -11.52 8.24 -2.20
C ALA A 109 -11.48 6.75 -1.80
N LEU A 110 -11.07 6.47 -0.56
CA LEU A 110 -10.98 5.12 0.00
C LEU A 110 -12.28 4.68 0.70
N ASP A 111 -13.20 5.60 0.95
CA ASP A 111 -14.49 5.30 1.60
C ASP A 111 -15.30 4.29 0.78
N GLY A 112 -15.80 3.25 1.45
CA GLY A 112 -16.50 2.14 0.84
C GLY A 112 -15.63 1.14 0.07
N SER A 113 -14.30 1.34 0.00
CA SER A 113 -13.37 0.34 -0.52
C SER A 113 -13.21 -0.80 0.49
N GLU A 114 -12.86 -1.99 0.00
CA GLU A 114 -12.66 -3.17 0.85
C GLU A 114 -11.40 -3.00 1.70
N LEU A 115 -11.59 -2.91 3.02
CA LEU A 115 -10.52 -2.85 4.00
C LEU A 115 -10.04 -4.28 4.29
N LEU A 116 -8.80 -4.56 3.93
CA LEU A 116 -8.18 -5.88 4.13
C LEU A 116 -7.51 -5.99 5.49
N MET A 117 -6.90 -4.88 5.95
CA MET A 117 -6.19 -4.84 7.22
C MET A 117 -6.20 -3.42 7.79
N GLU A 118 -6.31 -3.33 9.09
CA GLU A 118 -6.05 -2.10 9.85
C GLU A 118 -5.09 -2.44 10.99
N ALA A 119 -4.01 -1.66 11.10
CA ALA A 119 -3.09 -1.72 12.21
C ALA A 119 -3.04 -0.37 12.92
N LYS A 120 -3.06 -0.39 14.26
CA LYS A 120 -2.95 0.80 15.10
C LYS A 120 -1.87 0.55 16.14
N ASP A 121 -0.92 1.48 16.21
CA ASP A 121 0.13 1.47 17.23
C ASP A 121 0.32 2.91 17.75
N GLY A 122 -0.14 3.15 18.97
CA GLY A 122 -0.13 4.48 19.57
C GLY A 122 -0.83 5.51 18.67
N ASN A 123 -0.04 6.45 18.14
CA ASN A 123 -0.53 7.53 17.27
C ASN A 123 -0.47 7.17 15.79
N SER A 124 0.14 6.04 15.42
CA SER A 124 0.22 5.58 14.03
C SER A 124 -0.97 4.70 13.70
N SER A 125 -1.54 4.91 12.52
CA SER A 125 -2.58 4.04 11.96
C SER A 125 -2.25 3.74 10.51
N MET A 126 -2.39 2.48 10.14
CA MET A 126 -2.17 2.00 8.78
C MET A 126 -3.39 1.22 8.33
N GLN A 127 -3.88 1.52 7.16
CA GLN A 127 -5.01 0.85 6.54
C GLN A 127 -4.57 0.28 5.18
N VAL A 128 -4.92 -0.96 4.92
CA VAL A 128 -4.65 -1.63 3.65
C VAL A 128 -5.98 -1.96 2.98
N PHE A 129 -6.14 -1.46 1.78
CA PHE A 129 -7.30 -1.71 0.92
C PHE A 129 -6.89 -2.52 -0.31
N GLY A 130 -7.82 -3.26 -0.89
CA GLY A 130 -7.56 -4.03 -2.10
C GLY A 130 -8.85 -4.52 -2.74
N ILE A 131 -8.72 -5.22 -3.85
CA ILE A 131 -9.82 -5.90 -4.52
C ILE A 131 -9.59 -7.39 -4.38
N VAL A 132 -10.42 -8.06 -3.59
CA VAL A 132 -10.33 -9.51 -3.37
C VAL A 132 -10.92 -10.25 -4.56
N ASP A 133 -10.22 -11.26 -5.01
CA ASP A 133 -10.66 -12.23 -6.01
C ASP A 133 -10.63 -13.62 -5.34
N ASP A 134 -11.70 -13.90 -4.61
CA ASP A 134 -11.82 -15.13 -3.80
C ASP A 134 -11.73 -16.40 -4.67
N ALA A 135 -12.25 -16.34 -5.91
CA ALA A 135 -12.24 -17.48 -6.81
C ALA A 135 -10.82 -17.92 -7.17
N ASN A 136 -9.87 -17.00 -7.21
CA ASN A 136 -8.47 -17.27 -7.55
C ASN A 136 -7.51 -17.15 -6.35
N GLY A 137 -8.01 -16.83 -5.15
CA GLY A 137 -7.18 -16.60 -3.97
C GLY A 137 -6.18 -15.46 -4.15
N LEU A 138 -6.59 -14.42 -4.87
CA LEU A 138 -5.73 -13.28 -5.21
C LEU A 138 -6.31 -11.98 -4.65
N VAL A 139 -5.42 -11.07 -4.29
CA VAL A 139 -5.78 -9.66 -4.07
C VAL A 139 -5.15 -8.82 -5.18
N ARG A 140 -5.94 -7.92 -5.73
CA ARG A 140 -5.52 -6.99 -6.78
C ARG A 140 -5.51 -5.58 -6.25
N ASP A 141 -4.54 -4.79 -6.76
CA ASP A 141 -4.54 -3.35 -6.59
C ASP A 141 -4.59 -2.88 -5.14
N PHE A 142 -3.48 -3.07 -4.46
CA PHE A 142 -3.33 -2.65 -3.07
C PHE A 142 -3.16 -1.16 -2.93
N VAL A 143 -3.77 -0.63 -1.87
CA VAL A 143 -3.50 0.71 -1.36
C VAL A 143 -3.21 0.61 0.12
N LEU A 144 -2.03 1.06 0.52
CA LEU A 144 -1.67 1.26 1.92
C LEU A 144 -1.76 2.76 2.20
N HIS A 145 -2.57 3.13 3.17
CA HIS A 145 -2.75 4.49 3.63
C HIS A 145 -2.39 4.61 5.11
N ALA A 146 -1.42 5.45 5.41
CA ALA A 146 -0.94 5.76 6.75
C ALA A 146 -1.06 7.28 6.98
N PRO A 147 -2.25 7.78 7.38
CA PRO A 147 -2.54 9.21 7.46
C PRO A 147 -1.66 9.95 8.49
N ASN A 148 -1.34 9.31 9.60
CA ASN A 148 -0.52 9.92 10.65
C ASN A 148 0.97 9.93 10.31
N ASP A 149 1.41 8.98 9.47
CA ASP A 149 2.78 8.94 8.93
C ASP A 149 2.89 9.69 7.59
N CYS A 150 1.80 10.34 7.16
CA CYS A 150 1.72 11.11 5.93
C CYS A 150 2.19 10.33 4.70
N ALA A 151 1.71 9.08 4.55
CA ALA A 151 2.13 8.19 3.48
C ALA A 151 0.95 7.48 2.79
N LEU A 152 1.06 7.37 1.46
CA LEU A 152 0.18 6.55 0.63
C LEU A 152 1.04 5.71 -0.31
N ILE A 153 0.77 4.40 -0.38
CA ILE A 153 1.42 3.49 -1.31
C ILE A 153 0.34 2.81 -2.16
N CYS A 154 0.39 3.00 -3.46
CA CYS A 154 -0.50 2.33 -4.40
C CYS A 154 0.28 1.30 -5.20
N LEU A 155 -0.13 0.04 -5.10
CA LEU A 155 0.44 -1.10 -5.82
C LEU A 155 -0.56 -1.59 -6.86
N THR A 156 -0.17 -1.60 -8.12
CA THR A 156 -0.98 -2.17 -9.19
C THR A 156 -0.46 -3.56 -9.54
N GLY A 157 -1.33 -4.53 -9.55
CA GLY A 157 -0.98 -5.93 -9.86
C GLY A 157 -1.76 -6.91 -9.01
N THR A 158 -1.22 -8.11 -8.85
CA THR A 158 -1.85 -9.18 -8.07
C THR A 158 -0.86 -9.75 -7.07
N VAL A 159 -1.34 -10.10 -5.88
CA VAL A 159 -0.60 -10.86 -4.86
C VAL A 159 -1.51 -11.98 -4.38
N SER A 160 -0.96 -13.16 -4.08
CA SER A 160 -1.77 -14.24 -3.52
C SER A 160 -2.11 -13.96 -2.06
N MET A 161 -3.30 -14.40 -1.63
CA MET A 161 -3.73 -14.34 -0.24
C MET A 161 -2.76 -15.06 0.70
N ASP A 162 -2.19 -16.19 0.24
CA ASP A 162 -1.17 -16.94 0.98
C ASP A 162 0.11 -16.11 1.22
N THR A 163 0.54 -15.33 0.23
CA THR A 163 1.69 -14.42 0.37
C THR A 163 1.39 -13.29 1.36
N LEU A 164 0.17 -12.74 1.33
CA LEU A 164 -0.25 -11.72 2.29
C LEU A 164 -0.33 -12.28 3.71
N GLY A 165 -0.89 -13.49 3.88
CA GLY A 165 -0.97 -14.15 5.17
C GLY A 165 0.40 -14.34 5.83
N LYS A 166 1.42 -14.70 5.06
CA LYS A 166 2.80 -14.85 5.55
C LYS A 166 3.41 -13.55 6.03
N LEU A 167 3.14 -12.44 5.30
CA LEU A 167 3.60 -11.11 5.71
C LEU A 167 2.99 -10.61 7.03
N MET A 168 1.83 -11.15 7.40
CA MET A 168 1.14 -10.76 8.63
C MET A 168 1.55 -11.61 9.85
N THR A 169 2.30 -12.70 9.64
CA THR A 169 2.68 -13.64 10.71
C THR A 169 4.17 -13.56 11.11
N GLU A 170 4.98 -12.80 10.40
CA GLU A 170 6.37 -12.46 10.74
C GLU A 170 6.49 -11.10 11.44
#